data_e0f859dbdee8c2cef10ab91225671997
#
_entry.id   e0f859dbdee8c2cef10ab91225671997
#
_cell.length_a   1.000
_cell.length_b   1.000
_cell.length_c   1.000
_cell.angle_alpha   90.00
_cell.angle_beta   90.00
_cell.angle_gamma   90.00
#
_symmetry.space_group_name_H-M   'P 1'
#
loop_
_entity.id
_entity.type
_entity.pdbx_description
1 polymer ?
#
loop_
_entity_poly.entity_id
_entity_poly.type
_entity_poly.pdbx_seq_one_letter_code
_entity_poly.pdbx_strand_id
1 'polypeptide(L)'
;WRGRWENRVHYLLVDEYQDTNSAQYLLVKLLVGTRGALTAVGDDDQSIYAWRGARPENLAELAKDFPSRTVVKLEQNYRSTARILKAANAVIANNPHVFEKKLWSELGMGEPIRILTCVNEDAEAERVVTDILNHKLMHRSEFRDFAILYRGNFQSRILETKLREFQIPYKVSGGQSFFSRAEIKDVMGYLRLIINPDDDNAFLR
;
A
#
# COMPACT_ATOMS: atom_id res chain seq x y z
N TRP A 1 36.07 7.43 -3.69
CA TRP A 1 34.81 6.76 -3.31
C TRP A 1 34.09 6.23 -4.53
N ARG A 2 33.83 7.05 -5.55
CA ARG A 2 33.07 6.69 -6.76
C ARG A 2 33.63 5.43 -7.45
N GLY A 3 34.90 5.44 -7.87
CA GLY A 3 35.51 4.31 -8.58
C GLY A 3 35.53 3.01 -7.79
N ARG A 4 35.53 3.05 -6.43
CA ARG A 4 35.48 1.86 -5.61
C ARG A 4 34.11 1.15 -5.69
N TRP A 5 33.02 1.91 -5.77
CA TRP A 5 31.66 1.34 -5.83
C TRP A 5 31.26 0.95 -7.26
N GLU A 6 31.64 1.75 -8.27
CA GLU A 6 31.43 1.40 -9.68
C GLU A 6 32.05 0.05 -10.05
N ASN A 7 33.19 -0.30 -9.44
CA ASN A 7 33.86 -1.59 -9.68
C ASN A 7 33.25 -2.75 -8.87
N ARG A 8 32.46 -2.49 -7.84
CA ARG A 8 31.81 -3.49 -7.01
C ARG A 8 30.39 -3.82 -7.48
N VAL A 9 29.67 -2.82 -7.96
CA VAL A 9 28.31 -2.98 -8.45
C VAL A 9 28.34 -3.34 -9.91
N HIS A 10 28.19 -4.61 -10.23
CA HIS A 10 28.21 -5.10 -11.61
C HIS A 10 26.88 -4.91 -12.33
N TYR A 11 25.78 -4.97 -11.58
CA TYR A 11 24.43 -4.78 -12.07
C TYR A 11 23.56 -4.20 -10.95
N LEU A 12 22.70 -3.23 -11.27
CA LEU A 12 21.80 -2.61 -10.29
C LEU A 12 20.35 -2.92 -10.66
N LEU A 13 19.61 -3.39 -9.68
CA LEU A 13 18.15 -3.56 -9.76
C LEU A 13 17.51 -2.53 -8.84
N VAL A 14 16.57 -1.75 -9.36
CA VAL A 14 15.82 -0.76 -8.60
C VAL A 14 14.35 -0.99 -8.82
N ASP A 15 13.63 -1.23 -7.74
CA ASP A 15 12.18 -1.37 -7.72
C ASP A 15 11.52 -0.09 -7.24
N GLU A 16 10.24 0.10 -7.54
CA GLU A 16 9.43 1.28 -7.18
C GLU A 16 10.13 2.60 -7.55
N TYR A 17 10.68 2.64 -8.76
CA TYR A 17 11.55 3.75 -9.20
C TYR A 17 10.86 5.11 -9.17
N GLN A 18 9.52 5.18 -9.34
CA GLN A 18 8.71 6.40 -9.26
C GLN A 18 8.76 7.07 -7.87
N ASP A 19 9.12 6.32 -6.83
CA ASP A 19 9.19 6.83 -5.45
C ASP A 19 10.58 7.39 -5.09
N THR A 20 11.52 7.39 -6.05
CA THR A 20 12.86 7.92 -5.84
C THR A 20 12.85 9.45 -5.81
N ASN A 21 13.62 10.02 -4.87
CA ASN A 21 13.93 11.44 -4.84
C ASN A 21 15.20 11.76 -5.66
N SER A 22 15.50 13.05 -5.81
CA SER A 22 16.66 13.50 -6.62
C SER A 22 18.00 12.95 -6.12
N ALA A 23 18.18 12.82 -4.79
CA ALA A 23 19.43 12.28 -4.23
C ALA A 23 19.57 10.79 -4.50
N GLN A 24 18.48 10.02 -4.38
CA GLN A 24 18.44 8.59 -4.73
C GLN A 24 18.67 8.38 -6.22
N TYR A 25 18.06 9.20 -7.08
CA TYR A 25 18.31 9.19 -8.52
C TYR A 25 19.79 9.41 -8.84
N LEU A 26 20.43 10.44 -8.23
CA LEU A 26 21.86 10.71 -8.40
C LEU A 26 22.72 9.52 -7.89
N LEU A 27 22.34 8.91 -6.77
CA LEU A 27 23.04 7.73 -6.24
C LEU A 27 22.98 6.57 -7.24
N VAL A 28 21.82 6.29 -7.83
CA VAL A 28 21.65 5.28 -8.87
C VAL A 28 22.62 5.55 -10.05
N LYS A 29 22.64 6.78 -10.56
CA LYS A 29 23.55 7.18 -11.65
C LYS A 29 25.03 6.96 -11.29
N LEU A 30 25.42 7.30 -10.08
CA LEU A 30 26.80 7.15 -9.60
C LEU A 30 27.20 5.68 -9.44
N LEU A 31 26.27 4.82 -8.98
CA LEU A 31 26.53 3.39 -8.81
C LEU A 31 26.60 2.65 -10.15
N VAL A 32 25.72 2.98 -11.08
CA VAL A 32 25.66 2.40 -12.42
C VAL A 32 26.87 2.82 -13.26
N GLY A 33 27.34 4.07 -13.10
CA GLY A 33 28.49 4.61 -13.77
C GLY A 33 28.42 4.49 -15.30
N THR A 34 29.59 4.34 -15.92
CA THR A 34 29.71 4.23 -17.38
C THR A 34 29.28 2.87 -17.94
N ARG A 35 29.14 1.86 -17.09
CA ARG A 35 28.73 0.50 -17.49
C ARG A 35 27.27 0.47 -17.96
N GLY A 36 26.41 1.29 -17.38
CA GLY A 36 25.01 1.36 -17.76
C GLY A 36 24.17 0.11 -17.38
N ALA A 37 24.69 -0.79 -16.56
CA ALA A 37 24.03 -2.06 -16.21
C ALA A 37 22.97 -1.84 -15.13
N LEU A 38 21.76 -1.52 -15.55
CA LEU A 38 20.60 -1.15 -14.70
C LEU A 38 19.33 -1.82 -15.21
N THR A 39 18.52 -2.36 -14.30
CA THR A 39 17.09 -2.57 -14.51
C THR A 39 16.33 -1.73 -13.49
N ALA A 40 15.48 -0.83 -13.95
CA ALA A 40 14.58 -0.04 -13.14
C ALA A 40 13.14 -0.48 -13.42
N VAL A 41 12.42 -0.79 -12.35
CA VAL A 41 11.00 -1.14 -12.40
C VAL A 41 10.22 -0.05 -11.69
N GLY A 42 9.13 0.41 -12.29
CA GLY A 42 8.31 1.44 -11.70
C GLY A 42 7.02 1.69 -12.50
N ASP A 43 6.13 2.41 -11.86
CA ASP A 43 4.84 2.79 -12.40
C ASP A 43 4.55 4.25 -12.00
N ASP A 44 4.63 5.17 -12.95
CA ASP A 44 4.42 6.61 -12.74
C ASP A 44 3.06 6.93 -12.12
N ASP A 45 2.03 6.13 -12.42
CA ASP A 45 0.70 6.28 -11.85
C ASP A 45 0.58 5.84 -10.39
N GLN A 46 1.57 5.13 -9.86
CA GLN A 46 1.64 4.72 -8.46
C GLN A 46 2.52 5.63 -7.59
N SER A 47 2.99 6.76 -8.12
CA SER A 47 3.77 7.73 -7.35
C SER A 47 2.91 8.49 -6.35
N ILE A 48 2.90 8.04 -5.09
CA ILE A 48 2.12 8.60 -3.99
C ILE A 48 2.97 9.24 -2.88
N TYR A 49 4.30 9.29 -3.07
CA TYR A 49 5.26 9.80 -2.08
C TYR A 49 5.86 11.16 -2.42
N ALA A 50 5.15 11.99 -3.23
CA ALA A 50 5.59 13.35 -3.55
C ALA A 50 5.88 14.20 -2.29
N TRP A 51 5.10 14.01 -1.21
CA TRP A 51 5.29 14.65 0.09
C TRP A 51 6.58 14.24 0.82
N ARG A 52 7.23 13.14 0.39
CA ARG A 52 8.58 12.71 0.82
C ARG A 52 9.66 13.11 -0.17
N GLY A 53 9.33 13.89 -1.20
CA GLY A 53 10.25 14.34 -2.22
C GLY A 53 10.43 13.34 -3.37
N ALA A 54 9.55 12.35 -3.53
CA ALA A 54 9.55 11.49 -4.69
C ALA A 54 9.27 12.31 -5.96
N ARG A 55 9.93 11.93 -7.05
CA ARG A 55 9.83 12.60 -8.34
C ARG A 55 9.59 11.56 -9.45
N PRO A 56 8.32 11.35 -9.86
CA PRO A 56 8.00 10.44 -10.96
C PRO A 56 8.69 10.84 -12.28
N GLU A 57 9.07 12.12 -12.43
CA GLU A 57 9.85 12.62 -13.56
C GLU A 57 11.21 11.93 -13.69
N ASN A 58 11.73 11.33 -12.61
CA ASN A 58 12.96 10.53 -12.66
C ASN A 58 12.86 9.36 -13.65
N LEU A 59 11.65 8.82 -13.87
CA LEU A 59 11.39 7.82 -14.92
C LEU A 59 11.59 8.38 -16.33
N ALA A 60 11.18 9.63 -16.56
CA ALA A 60 11.41 10.31 -17.83
C ALA A 60 12.88 10.69 -18.02
N GLU A 61 13.57 11.04 -16.93
CA GLU A 61 15.00 11.37 -16.96
C GLU A 61 15.87 10.17 -17.30
N LEU A 62 15.46 8.94 -16.94
CA LEU A 62 16.12 7.71 -17.39
C LEU A 62 16.22 7.63 -18.92
N ALA A 63 15.25 8.19 -19.65
CA ALA A 63 15.27 8.21 -21.09
C ALA A 63 16.44 9.03 -21.66
N LYS A 64 16.80 10.11 -20.98
CA LYS A 64 17.87 11.02 -21.37
C LYS A 64 19.23 10.46 -20.97
N ASP A 65 19.32 9.92 -19.76
CA ASP A 65 20.58 9.42 -19.21
C ASP A 65 20.98 8.04 -19.77
N PHE A 66 20.01 7.23 -20.17
CA PHE A 66 20.20 5.89 -20.75
C PHE A 66 19.46 5.76 -22.09
N PRO A 67 19.95 6.41 -23.17
CA PRO A 67 19.26 6.46 -24.46
C PRO A 67 19.12 5.08 -25.14
N SER A 68 20.04 4.15 -24.88
CA SER A 68 20.02 2.79 -25.41
C SER A 68 19.17 1.80 -24.60
N ARG A 69 18.41 2.28 -23.59
CA ARG A 69 17.56 1.41 -22.76
C ARG A 69 16.47 0.71 -23.58
N THR A 70 16.12 -0.49 -23.15
CA THR A 70 14.90 -1.19 -23.61
C THR A 70 13.78 -0.93 -22.61
N VAL A 71 12.61 -0.54 -23.10
CA VAL A 71 11.40 -0.36 -22.27
C VAL A 71 10.48 -1.56 -22.49
N VAL A 72 10.14 -2.24 -21.41
CA VAL A 72 9.19 -3.36 -21.41
C VAL A 72 7.96 -2.93 -20.60
N LYS A 73 6.78 -2.96 -21.22
CA LYS A 73 5.51 -2.66 -20.56
C LYS A 73 4.87 -3.94 -20.04
N LEU A 74 4.61 -4.01 -18.73
CA LEU A 74 3.95 -5.13 -18.07
C LEU A 74 2.48 -4.77 -17.84
N GLU A 75 1.65 -4.90 -18.87
CA GLU A 75 0.25 -4.47 -18.85
C GLU A 75 -0.72 -5.56 -18.40
N GLN A 76 -0.30 -6.82 -18.45
CA GLN A 76 -1.12 -7.93 -17.94
C GLN A 76 -1.11 -7.93 -16.40
N ASN A 77 -2.30 -7.85 -15.83
CA ASN A 77 -2.51 -7.89 -14.38
C ASN A 77 -3.05 -9.26 -13.96
N TYR A 78 -2.41 -9.87 -12.97
CA TYR A 78 -2.74 -11.20 -12.43
C TYR A 78 -3.45 -11.13 -11.08
N ARG A 79 -3.69 -9.93 -10.56
CA ARG A 79 -4.28 -9.69 -9.22
C ARG A 79 -5.77 -9.43 -9.28
N SER A 80 -6.20 -8.61 -10.22
CA SER A 80 -7.54 -8.03 -10.26
C SER A 80 -8.33 -8.47 -11.48
N THR A 81 -9.65 -8.57 -11.32
CA THR A 81 -10.58 -8.86 -12.41
C THR A 81 -10.71 -7.67 -13.36
N ALA A 82 -11.19 -7.93 -14.56
CA ALA A 82 -11.31 -6.93 -15.63
C ALA A 82 -12.19 -5.71 -15.24
N ARG A 83 -13.20 -5.91 -14.39
CA ARG A 83 -14.08 -4.84 -13.92
C ARG A 83 -13.35 -3.85 -13.03
N ILE A 84 -12.50 -4.35 -12.12
CA ILE A 84 -11.66 -3.51 -11.25
C ILE A 84 -10.66 -2.73 -12.10
N LEU A 85 -9.99 -3.41 -13.06
CA LEU A 85 -9.03 -2.75 -13.95
C LEU A 85 -9.67 -1.71 -14.85
N LYS A 86 -10.91 -1.93 -15.31
CA LYS A 86 -11.66 -0.93 -16.09
C LYS A 86 -11.89 0.33 -15.26
N ALA A 87 -12.26 0.21 -14.00
CA ALA A 87 -12.43 1.34 -13.10
C ALA A 87 -11.09 2.05 -12.83
N ALA A 88 -10.02 1.29 -12.54
CA ALA A 88 -8.68 1.83 -12.32
C ALA A 88 -8.16 2.58 -13.55
N ASN A 89 -8.25 1.99 -14.75
CA ASN A 89 -7.85 2.63 -15.99
C ASN A 89 -8.65 3.93 -16.25
N ALA A 90 -9.94 3.97 -15.91
CA ALA A 90 -10.77 5.17 -16.07
C ALA A 90 -10.36 6.30 -15.10
N VAL A 91 -9.97 5.97 -13.88
CA VAL A 91 -9.46 6.95 -12.92
C VAL A 91 -8.12 7.52 -13.39
N ILE A 92 -7.19 6.63 -13.75
CA ILE A 92 -5.84 7.00 -14.15
C ILE A 92 -5.81 7.79 -15.47
N ALA A 93 -6.75 7.55 -16.38
CA ALA A 93 -6.83 8.31 -17.64
C ALA A 93 -6.97 9.84 -17.48
N ASN A 94 -7.28 10.31 -16.25
CA ASN A 94 -7.33 11.75 -15.95
C ASN A 94 -5.96 12.35 -15.60
N ASN A 95 -4.93 11.53 -15.40
CA ASN A 95 -3.58 11.98 -15.06
C ASN A 95 -2.71 12.13 -16.33
N PRO A 96 -1.73 13.04 -16.30
CA PRO A 96 -0.68 13.03 -17.32
C PRO A 96 0.20 11.79 -17.12
N HIS A 97 0.54 11.12 -18.21
CA HIS A 97 1.34 9.90 -18.19
C HIS A 97 2.75 10.13 -18.74
N VAL A 98 3.75 9.50 -18.12
CA VAL A 98 5.09 9.37 -18.69
C VAL A 98 5.09 8.26 -19.76
N PHE A 99 4.33 7.18 -19.50
CA PHE A 99 4.15 6.07 -20.44
C PHE A 99 2.67 5.74 -20.58
N GLU A 100 2.17 5.75 -21.82
CA GLU A 100 0.83 5.22 -22.08
C GLU A 100 0.80 3.71 -21.80
N LYS A 101 -0.13 3.29 -20.95
CA LYS A 101 -0.35 1.89 -20.56
C LYS A 101 -1.82 1.65 -20.30
N LYS A 102 -2.24 0.40 -20.45
CA LYS A 102 -3.61 -0.03 -20.17
C LYS A 102 -3.59 -1.42 -19.55
N LEU A 103 -3.92 -1.49 -18.28
CA LEU A 103 -3.98 -2.76 -17.57
C LEU A 103 -5.14 -3.63 -18.07
N TRP A 104 -4.87 -4.91 -18.27
CA TRP A 104 -5.85 -5.93 -18.64
C TRP A 104 -5.60 -7.23 -17.89
N SER A 105 -6.61 -8.11 -17.81
CA SER A 105 -6.53 -9.37 -17.10
C SER A 105 -7.35 -10.47 -17.77
N GLU A 106 -6.90 -11.71 -17.59
CA GLU A 106 -7.61 -12.93 -17.99
C GLU A 106 -8.52 -13.49 -16.87
N LEU A 107 -8.59 -12.85 -15.71
CA LEU A 107 -9.39 -13.30 -14.57
C LEU A 107 -10.90 -13.10 -14.74
N GLY A 108 -11.37 -12.79 -15.95
CA GLY A 108 -12.78 -12.54 -16.25
C GLY A 108 -13.28 -11.20 -15.69
N MET A 109 -14.60 -10.98 -15.81
CA MET A 109 -15.21 -9.70 -15.39
C MET A 109 -15.23 -9.49 -13.88
N GLY A 110 -15.36 -10.55 -13.11
CA GLY A 110 -15.50 -10.47 -11.66
C GLY A 110 -16.82 -9.86 -11.18
N GLU A 111 -16.97 -9.75 -9.87
CA GLU A 111 -18.13 -9.17 -9.21
C GLU A 111 -18.28 -7.67 -9.51
N PRO A 112 -19.51 -7.14 -9.50
CA PRO A 112 -19.75 -5.70 -9.60
C PRO A 112 -19.10 -4.93 -8.44
N ILE A 113 -18.50 -3.77 -8.76
CA ILE A 113 -18.08 -2.82 -7.72
C ILE A 113 -19.33 -2.19 -7.13
N ARG A 114 -19.49 -2.27 -5.81
CA ARG A 114 -20.61 -1.68 -5.08
C ARG A 114 -20.17 -0.42 -4.35
N ILE A 115 -20.99 0.61 -4.40
CA ILE A 115 -20.82 1.85 -3.63
C ILE A 115 -21.92 1.86 -2.58
N LEU A 116 -21.53 1.96 -1.31
CA LEU A 116 -22.44 1.97 -0.17
C LEU A 116 -22.33 3.31 0.53
N THR A 117 -23.45 4.02 0.65
CA THR A 117 -23.54 5.26 1.41
C THR A 117 -24.02 4.94 2.81
N CYS A 118 -23.30 5.40 3.81
CA CYS A 118 -23.65 5.23 5.22
C CYS A 118 -23.91 6.60 5.87
N VAL A 119 -24.68 6.62 6.94
CA VAL A 119 -25.08 7.86 7.63
C VAL A 119 -23.95 8.45 8.48
N ASN A 120 -23.05 7.62 8.97
CA ASN A 120 -21.86 7.99 9.74
C ASN A 120 -20.82 6.87 9.71
N GLU A 121 -19.67 7.12 10.33
CA GLU A 121 -18.55 6.19 10.40
C GLU A 121 -18.83 4.90 11.20
N ASP A 122 -19.69 4.97 12.23
CA ASP A 122 -20.11 3.78 12.99
C ASP A 122 -20.94 2.85 12.13
N ALA A 123 -21.92 3.38 11.40
CA ALA A 123 -22.74 2.63 10.47
C ALA A 123 -21.93 2.05 9.31
N GLU A 124 -20.90 2.78 8.83
CA GLU A 124 -19.96 2.30 7.82
C GLU A 124 -19.19 1.09 8.33
N ALA A 125 -18.56 1.19 9.51
CA ALA A 125 -17.77 0.13 10.10
C ALA A 125 -18.63 -1.12 10.40
N GLU A 126 -19.85 -0.94 10.93
CA GLU A 126 -20.78 -2.03 11.16
C GLU A 126 -21.21 -2.69 9.86
N ARG A 127 -21.47 -1.91 8.83
CA ARG A 127 -21.82 -2.44 7.50
C ARG A 127 -20.68 -3.26 6.91
N VAL A 128 -19.44 -2.78 6.97
CA VAL A 128 -18.26 -3.51 6.49
C VAL A 128 -18.13 -4.86 7.20
N VAL A 129 -18.23 -4.88 8.52
CA VAL A 129 -18.12 -6.10 9.33
C VAL A 129 -19.24 -7.08 8.98
N THR A 130 -20.48 -6.60 8.85
CA THR A 130 -21.64 -7.41 8.48
C THR A 130 -21.47 -8.02 7.08
N ASP A 131 -21.00 -7.23 6.11
CA ASP A 131 -20.75 -7.72 4.75
C ASP A 131 -19.65 -8.80 4.71
N ILE A 132 -18.58 -8.66 5.51
CA ILE A 132 -17.55 -9.69 5.66
C ILE A 132 -18.13 -10.99 6.18
N LEU A 133 -18.92 -10.93 7.26
CA LEU A 133 -19.53 -12.11 7.86
C LEU A 133 -20.51 -12.80 6.90
N ASN A 134 -21.37 -12.02 6.22
CA ASN A 134 -22.30 -12.53 5.23
C ASN A 134 -21.58 -13.20 4.06
N HIS A 135 -20.54 -12.55 3.52
CA HIS A 135 -19.77 -13.13 2.42
C HIS A 135 -19.07 -14.43 2.85
N LYS A 136 -18.47 -14.44 4.04
CA LYS A 136 -17.84 -15.62 4.60
C LYS A 136 -18.83 -16.78 4.71
N LEU A 137 -20.06 -16.52 5.19
CA LEU A 137 -21.09 -17.53 5.33
C LEU A 137 -21.56 -18.07 3.97
N MET A 138 -21.81 -17.17 3.00
CA MET A 138 -22.38 -17.55 1.71
C MET A 138 -21.38 -18.20 0.77
N HIS A 139 -20.10 -17.76 0.80
CA HIS A 139 -19.06 -18.18 -0.14
C HIS A 139 -17.97 -19.06 0.48
N ARG A 140 -18.10 -19.42 1.78
CA ARG A 140 -17.10 -20.17 2.54
C ARG A 140 -15.71 -19.55 2.53
N SER A 141 -15.62 -18.21 2.43
CA SER A 141 -14.37 -17.46 2.45
C SER A 141 -13.73 -17.50 3.85
N GLU A 142 -12.41 -17.30 3.92
CA GLU A 142 -11.71 -17.15 5.18
C GLU A 142 -11.47 -15.66 5.50
N PHE A 143 -11.24 -15.31 6.76
CA PHE A 143 -10.99 -13.91 7.12
C PHE A 143 -9.74 -13.32 6.46
N ARG A 144 -8.77 -14.15 6.13
CA ARG A 144 -7.56 -13.74 5.39
C ARG A 144 -7.81 -13.32 3.93
N ASP A 145 -8.99 -13.63 3.39
CA ASP A 145 -9.37 -13.29 2.02
C ASP A 145 -9.91 -11.86 1.91
N PHE A 146 -10.06 -11.16 3.05
CA PHE A 146 -10.58 -9.80 3.11
C PHE A 146 -9.50 -8.79 3.46
N ALA A 147 -9.60 -7.61 2.87
CA ALA A 147 -8.81 -6.46 3.25
C ALA A 147 -9.70 -5.21 3.35
N ILE A 148 -9.51 -4.43 4.39
CA ILE A 148 -10.14 -3.12 4.57
C ILE A 148 -9.07 -2.07 4.34
N LEU A 149 -9.27 -1.23 3.32
CA LEU A 149 -8.35 -0.15 2.98
C LEU A 149 -8.96 1.19 3.40
N TYR A 150 -8.17 2.03 4.03
CA TYR A 150 -8.59 3.37 4.47
C TYR A 150 -7.47 4.38 4.20
N ARG A 151 -7.84 5.66 4.08
CA ARG A 151 -6.89 6.72 3.72
C ARG A 151 -6.07 7.22 4.91
N GLY A 152 -6.66 7.34 6.07
CA GLY A 152 -6.04 7.93 7.26
C GLY A 152 -6.01 6.96 8.44
N ASN A 153 -4.90 6.92 9.17
CA ASN A 153 -4.71 6.00 10.30
C ASN A 153 -5.77 6.18 11.41
N PHE A 154 -6.39 7.36 11.53
CA PHE A 154 -7.45 7.59 12.51
C PHE A 154 -8.71 6.74 12.23
N GLN A 155 -8.97 6.37 10.97
CA GLN A 155 -10.12 5.56 10.57
C GLN A 155 -9.99 4.11 11.07
N SER A 156 -8.77 3.62 11.34
CA SER A 156 -8.57 2.26 11.85
C SER A 156 -9.27 2.01 13.18
N ARG A 157 -9.36 3.03 14.05
CA ARG A 157 -9.90 2.88 15.41
C ARG A 157 -11.31 2.32 15.43
N ILE A 158 -12.21 2.89 14.62
CA ILE A 158 -13.61 2.48 14.61
C ILE A 158 -13.77 1.09 13.99
N LEU A 159 -13.01 0.81 12.90
CA LEU A 159 -12.97 -0.49 12.27
C LEU A 159 -12.44 -1.57 13.22
N GLU A 160 -11.34 -1.29 13.95
CA GLU A 160 -10.78 -2.21 14.94
C GLU A 160 -11.77 -2.47 16.09
N THR A 161 -12.50 -1.46 16.54
CA THR A 161 -13.54 -1.59 17.56
C THR A 161 -14.63 -2.55 17.09
N LYS A 162 -15.18 -2.32 15.89
CA LYS A 162 -16.24 -3.18 15.33
C LYS A 162 -15.76 -4.60 15.04
N LEU A 163 -14.57 -4.79 14.49
CA LEU A 163 -14.00 -6.11 14.28
C LEU A 163 -13.86 -6.90 15.58
N ARG A 164 -13.50 -6.24 16.71
CA ARG A 164 -13.44 -6.87 18.04
C ARG A 164 -14.81 -7.20 18.60
N GLU A 165 -15.77 -6.29 18.48
CA GLU A 165 -17.17 -6.52 18.92
C GLU A 165 -17.76 -7.79 18.26
N PHE A 166 -17.45 -7.99 16.98
CA PHE A 166 -17.92 -9.16 16.22
C PHE A 166 -16.92 -10.33 16.23
N GLN A 167 -15.88 -10.27 17.07
CA GLN A 167 -14.87 -11.33 17.24
C GLN A 167 -14.16 -11.73 15.94
N ILE A 168 -13.97 -10.79 15.02
CA ILE A 168 -13.26 -11.02 13.76
C ILE A 168 -11.77 -10.80 13.99
N PRO A 169 -10.90 -11.80 13.73
CA PRO A 169 -9.46 -11.63 13.82
C PRO A 169 -8.96 -10.69 12.70
N TYR A 170 -8.09 -9.76 13.05
CA TYR A 170 -7.53 -8.81 12.08
C TYR A 170 -6.06 -8.52 12.34
N LYS A 171 -5.38 -8.01 11.31
CA LYS A 171 -4.01 -7.48 11.38
C LYS A 171 -3.96 -6.10 10.75
N VAL A 172 -3.41 -5.12 11.47
CA VAL A 172 -3.15 -3.79 10.92
C VAL A 172 -1.77 -3.79 10.25
N SER A 173 -1.73 -3.39 8.99
CA SER A 173 -0.50 -3.25 8.20
C SER A 173 -0.21 -1.78 7.93
N GLY A 174 1.07 -1.40 7.90
CA GLY A 174 1.49 -0.02 7.63
C GLY A 174 1.40 0.96 8.80
N GLY A 175 1.01 0.51 9.98
CA GLY A 175 0.94 1.31 11.21
C GLY A 175 0.83 0.44 12.45
N GLN A 176 0.94 1.07 13.63
CA GLN A 176 0.58 0.39 14.86
C GLN A 176 -0.95 0.43 15.03
N SER A 177 -1.55 -0.71 15.39
CA SER A 177 -2.94 -0.75 15.87
C SER A 177 -3.15 0.33 16.93
N PHE A 178 -4.29 1.00 16.90
CA PHE A 178 -4.66 1.99 17.91
C PHE A 178 -4.45 1.44 19.33
N PHE A 179 -4.91 0.23 19.57
CA PHE A 179 -4.79 -0.43 20.89
C PHE A 179 -3.38 -0.94 21.22
N SER A 180 -2.46 -0.93 20.26
CA SER A 180 -1.05 -1.32 20.46
C SER A 180 -0.13 -0.16 20.80
N ARG A 181 -0.63 1.08 20.65
CA ARG A 181 0.15 2.30 20.98
C ARG A 181 0.49 2.33 22.45
N ALA A 182 1.68 2.80 22.77
CA ALA A 182 2.17 2.86 24.16
C ALA A 182 1.21 3.67 25.03
N GLU A 183 0.81 4.85 24.56
CA GLU A 183 -0.08 5.77 25.28
C GLU A 183 -1.43 5.14 25.62
N ILE A 184 -1.98 4.38 24.66
CA ILE A 184 -3.28 3.69 24.85
C ILE A 184 -3.14 2.54 25.82
N LYS A 185 -2.07 1.77 25.73
CA LYS A 185 -1.80 0.68 26.68
C LYS A 185 -1.58 1.21 28.09
N ASP A 186 -0.91 2.36 28.25
CA ASP A 186 -0.69 2.98 29.55
C ASP A 186 -2.01 3.42 30.17
N VAL A 187 -2.86 4.12 29.42
CA VAL A 187 -4.22 4.48 29.87
C VAL A 187 -5.03 3.24 30.24
N MET A 188 -4.97 2.18 29.42
CA MET A 188 -5.64 0.91 29.72
C MET A 188 -5.08 0.23 30.98
N GLY A 189 -3.79 0.37 31.26
CA GLY A 189 -3.17 -0.10 32.51
C GLY A 189 -3.80 0.57 33.72
N TYR A 190 -3.90 1.91 33.72
CA TYR A 190 -4.57 2.65 34.80
C TYR A 190 -6.04 2.24 34.97
N LEU A 191 -6.79 2.11 33.88
CA LEU A 191 -8.20 1.67 33.95
C LEU A 191 -8.35 0.26 34.52
N ARG A 192 -7.44 -0.66 34.20
CA ARG A 192 -7.44 -2.03 34.74
C ARG A 192 -7.19 -2.02 36.24
N LEU A 193 -6.24 -1.20 36.72
CA LEU A 193 -5.95 -1.05 38.16
C LEU A 193 -7.13 -0.47 38.93
N ILE A 194 -7.91 0.41 38.33
CA ILE A 194 -9.15 0.92 38.96
C ILE A 194 -10.18 -0.19 39.16
N ILE A 195 -10.29 -1.12 38.19
CA ILE A 195 -11.24 -2.23 38.26
C ILE A 195 -10.72 -3.38 39.10
N ASN A 196 -9.42 -3.67 38.98
CA ASN A 196 -8.75 -4.74 39.71
C ASN A 196 -7.39 -4.22 40.26
N PRO A 197 -7.33 -3.80 41.53
CA PRO A 197 -6.09 -3.31 42.14
C PRO A 197 -4.95 -4.33 42.22
N ASP A 198 -5.28 -5.63 42.08
CA ASP A 198 -4.33 -6.74 42.16
C ASP A 198 -3.80 -7.17 40.78
N ASP A 199 -4.02 -6.35 39.73
CA ASP A 199 -3.45 -6.60 38.38
C ASP A 199 -1.98 -6.16 38.31
N ASP A 200 -1.08 -7.06 38.74
CA ASP A 200 0.36 -6.83 38.75
C ASP A 200 0.90 -6.47 37.36
N ASN A 201 0.36 -7.03 36.30
CA ASN A 201 0.80 -6.73 34.94
C ASN A 201 0.42 -5.29 34.49
N ALA A 202 -0.69 -4.79 34.96
CA ALA A 202 -1.11 -3.41 34.72
C ALA A 202 -0.28 -2.44 35.58
N PHE A 203 0.10 -2.84 36.80
CA PHE A 203 0.93 -2.03 37.71
C PHE A 203 2.38 -1.90 37.24
N LEU A 204 2.97 -2.99 36.75
CA LEU A 204 4.36 -3.03 36.29
C LEU A 204 4.60 -2.37 34.91
N ARG A 205 3.55 -1.93 34.24
CA ARG A 205 3.64 -1.29 32.95
C ARG A 205 4.00 0.20 33.09
#